data_b0f57c6fad63a51cfbcf762b6c59a837
#
_entry.id   b0f57c6fad63a51cfbcf762b6c59a837
#
_cell.length_a   1.000
_cell.length_b   1.000
_cell.length_c   1.000
_cell.angle_alpha   90.00
_cell.angle_beta   90.00
_cell.angle_gamma   90.00
#
_symmetry.space_group_name_H-M   'P 1'
#
loop_
_entity.id
_entity.type
_entity.pdbx_description
1 polymer ?
#
loop_
_entity_poly.entity_id
_entity_poly.type
_entity_poly.pdbx_seq_one_letter_code
_entity_poly.pdbx_strand_id
1 'polypeptide(L)'
;MIRRAQALTTTRFVKDPPVGFGTQTEASNAYAARARQLLQGDLETPSISRVQALLMLTGHDWGAGNGRRAWIYLGMAIRLVEVMDLTQELKIPRNRMPTREEFIEAEVRRRTAWTCFLMDSLLSGGKGRKRSLNASDMAIQLPCEKEAFVFGEPTCTPHMDGTIRMPPVTLPIGDIGIIGHSMRAANIWGKVARWACTEDFKTELPWSPSSQFQQLIYELERWKDNLPQRTRYDLFSLHSHNAVEQGQAYCYMHSIYFMSYMFLHRAYLPVLGPQQNGIVGEETPDSYNEHTEMWKNWQKTSRKELFKEATMVLEMLEEMRTFGVYFLRGLVPWIGFTIYTAVGVMLYSFNFPSNDDDPKIVEKARERVIQGCNFLKEMKTQWPMAATWVSARYQTCRISLTVTVRNHQAYASVLPLVLRSRWTCFHRRAQSSPASHD
;
A
#
# COMPACT_ATOMS: atom_id res chain seq x y z
N MET A 1 -12.43 6.84 24.64
CA MET A 1 -11.56 7.21 23.50
C MET A 1 -11.69 6.25 22.34
N ILE A 2 -11.39 4.96 22.51
CA ILE A 2 -11.36 3.96 21.42
C ILE A 2 -12.70 3.86 20.65
N ARG A 3 -13.85 3.80 21.34
CA ARG A 3 -15.18 3.76 20.69
C ARG A 3 -15.41 4.95 19.74
N ARG A 4 -14.89 6.13 20.06
CA ARG A 4 -14.99 7.32 19.19
C ARG A 4 -14.01 7.27 18.05
N ALA A 5 -12.82 6.72 18.27
CA ALA A 5 -11.88 6.45 17.19
C ALA A 5 -12.42 5.36 16.24
N GLN A 6 -13.09 4.34 16.73
CA GLN A 6 -13.79 3.36 15.90
C GLN A 6 -14.91 4.03 15.09
N ALA A 7 -15.74 4.88 15.73
CA ALA A 7 -16.81 5.59 15.03
C ALA A 7 -16.29 6.45 13.87
N LEU A 8 -15.12 7.09 14.01
CA LEU A 8 -14.55 7.92 12.93
C LEU A 8 -14.21 7.10 11.66
N THR A 9 -13.78 5.85 11.84
CA THR A 9 -13.46 4.97 10.71
C THR A 9 -14.71 4.36 10.10
N THR A 10 -15.66 3.92 10.92
CA THR A 10 -16.87 3.21 10.47
C THR A 10 -17.90 4.12 9.83
N THR A 11 -18.06 5.37 10.29
CA THR A 11 -19.05 6.30 9.75
C THR A 11 -18.85 6.68 8.29
N ARG A 12 -17.65 6.53 7.74
CA ARG A 12 -17.41 6.74 6.30
C ARG A 12 -18.08 5.70 5.42
N PHE A 13 -18.38 4.52 5.96
CA PHE A 13 -18.81 3.35 5.21
C PHE A 13 -20.30 3.03 5.40
N VAL A 14 -20.98 3.71 6.30
CA VAL A 14 -22.43 3.53 6.50
C VAL A 14 -23.22 4.14 5.34
N LYS A 15 -24.44 3.65 5.13
CA LYS A 15 -25.32 4.11 4.06
C LYS A 15 -25.71 5.57 4.26
N ASP A 16 -26.20 5.88 5.45
CA ASP A 16 -26.70 7.20 5.82
C ASP A 16 -25.81 7.84 6.89
N PRO A 17 -25.59 9.15 6.89
CA PRO A 17 -24.85 9.81 7.93
C PRO A 17 -25.55 9.65 9.29
N PRO A 18 -24.79 9.58 10.39
CA PRO A 18 -25.36 9.57 11.73
C PRO A 18 -26.25 10.80 11.97
N VAL A 19 -27.26 10.67 12.82
CA VAL A 19 -28.18 11.75 13.19
C VAL A 19 -27.39 12.98 13.63
N GLY A 20 -27.74 14.14 13.08
CA GLY A 20 -27.10 15.43 13.36
C GLY A 20 -25.95 15.81 12.41
N PHE A 21 -25.64 14.98 11.39
CA PHE A 21 -24.64 15.28 10.38
C PHE A 21 -25.22 15.24 8.97
N GLY A 22 -24.80 16.17 8.12
CA GLY A 22 -25.24 16.23 6.72
C GLY A 22 -24.56 15.17 5.84
N THR A 23 -23.33 14.77 6.18
CA THR A 23 -22.53 13.79 5.42
C THR A 23 -21.73 12.86 6.33
N GLN A 24 -21.39 11.68 5.79
CA GLN A 24 -20.52 10.71 6.47
C GLN A 24 -19.10 11.31 6.73
N THR A 25 -18.60 12.13 5.81
CA THR A 25 -17.30 12.80 5.97
C THR A 25 -17.33 13.82 7.10
N GLU A 26 -18.40 14.59 7.22
CA GLU A 26 -18.59 15.53 8.31
C GLU A 26 -18.62 14.82 9.67
N ALA A 27 -19.42 13.76 9.80
CA ALA A 27 -19.46 12.93 10.99
C ALA A 27 -18.08 12.34 11.36
N SER A 28 -17.39 11.77 10.37
CA SER A 28 -16.03 11.23 10.54
C SER A 28 -15.04 12.30 11.05
N ASN A 29 -15.10 13.51 10.48
CA ASN A 29 -14.24 14.62 10.91
C ASN A 29 -14.55 15.09 12.34
N ALA A 30 -15.83 15.16 12.71
CA ALA A 30 -16.25 15.51 14.07
C ALA A 30 -15.79 14.48 15.11
N TYR A 31 -15.94 13.19 14.81
CA TYR A 31 -15.43 12.11 15.68
C TYR A 31 -13.90 12.16 15.79
N ALA A 32 -13.21 12.40 14.68
CA ALA A 32 -11.76 12.57 14.69
C ALA A 32 -11.30 13.75 15.55
N ALA A 33 -11.98 14.91 15.43
CA ALA A 33 -11.70 16.08 16.28
C ALA A 33 -11.88 15.75 17.77
N ARG A 34 -12.96 15.06 18.12
CA ARG A 34 -13.22 14.65 19.50
C ARG A 34 -12.23 13.62 20.02
N ALA A 35 -11.81 12.66 19.17
CA ALA A 35 -10.77 11.68 19.55
C ALA A 35 -9.43 12.38 19.84
N ARG A 36 -9.06 13.42 19.06
CA ARG A 36 -7.85 14.22 19.29
C ARG A 36 -7.91 14.97 20.64
N GLN A 37 -9.05 15.59 20.95
CA GLN A 37 -9.23 16.27 22.24
C GLN A 37 -9.04 15.31 23.44
N LEU A 38 -9.58 14.08 23.33
CA LEU A 38 -9.44 13.08 24.37
C LEU A 38 -8.01 12.55 24.50
N LEU A 39 -7.25 12.50 23.40
CA LEU A 39 -5.84 12.14 23.42
C LEU A 39 -4.98 13.20 24.11
N GLN A 40 -5.24 14.49 23.87
CA GLN A 40 -4.46 15.58 24.46
C GLN A 40 -4.51 15.59 25.99
N GLY A 41 -5.62 15.17 26.59
CA GLY A 41 -5.80 15.17 28.03
C GLY A 41 -5.04 14.07 28.79
N ASP A 42 -4.45 13.09 28.08
CA ASP A 42 -3.84 11.92 28.73
C ASP A 42 -2.83 11.20 27.81
N LEU A 43 -1.84 11.94 27.34
CA LEU A 43 -0.78 11.40 26.47
C LEU A 43 0.24 10.54 27.22
N GLU A 44 0.39 10.80 28.51
CA GLU A 44 1.46 10.24 29.34
C GLU A 44 1.17 8.82 29.84
N THR A 45 -0.07 8.34 29.75
CA THR A 45 -0.44 6.99 30.20
C THR A 45 -0.50 6.00 29.04
N PRO A 46 0.51 5.16 28.80
CA PRO A 46 0.50 4.19 27.70
C PRO A 46 -0.64 3.17 27.86
N SER A 47 -1.36 2.89 26.76
CA SER A 47 -2.35 1.81 26.72
C SER A 47 -2.56 1.31 25.29
N ILE A 48 -2.94 0.04 25.12
CA ILE A 48 -3.25 -0.56 23.81
C ILE A 48 -4.35 0.26 23.11
N SER A 49 -5.39 0.65 23.84
CA SER A 49 -6.49 1.47 23.31
C SER A 49 -6.02 2.81 22.75
N ARG A 50 -4.96 3.38 23.31
CA ARG A 50 -4.39 4.64 22.84
C ARG A 50 -3.57 4.43 21.58
N VAL A 51 -2.77 3.37 21.50
CA VAL A 51 -2.08 2.98 20.27
C VAL A 51 -3.08 2.78 19.14
N GLN A 52 -4.14 2.01 19.39
CA GLN A 52 -5.19 1.75 18.41
C GLN A 52 -5.90 3.05 17.95
N ALA A 53 -6.19 3.96 18.88
CA ALA A 53 -6.80 5.25 18.53
C ALA A 53 -5.87 6.12 17.67
N LEU A 54 -4.57 6.12 17.94
CA LEU A 54 -3.56 6.83 17.13
C LEU A 54 -3.45 6.22 15.74
N LEU A 55 -3.49 4.89 15.60
CA LEU A 55 -3.49 4.21 14.31
C LEU A 55 -4.75 4.55 13.48
N MET A 56 -5.93 4.60 14.12
CA MET A 56 -7.17 5.01 13.46
C MET A 56 -7.10 6.47 13.00
N LEU A 57 -6.57 7.38 13.82
CA LEU A 57 -6.35 8.78 13.46
C LEU A 57 -5.31 8.92 12.35
N THR A 58 -4.28 8.08 12.34
CA THR A 58 -3.28 8.02 11.25
C THR A 58 -3.97 7.70 9.92
N GLY A 59 -4.77 6.64 9.88
CA GLY A 59 -5.51 6.24 8.67
C GLY A 59 -6.50 7.32 8.21
N HIS A 60 -7.24 7.92 9.16
CA HIS A 60 -8.16 9.02 8.86
C HIS A 60 -7.43 10.22 8.25
N ASP A 61 -6.36 10.70 8.89
CA ASP A 61 -5.65 11.88 8.42
C ASP A 61 -4.89 11.61 7.10
N TRP A 62 -4.38 10.41 6.91
CA TRP A 62 -3.82 10.02 5.63
C TRP A 62 -4.88 10.10 4.52
N GLY A 63 -6.03 9.45 4.71
CA GLY A 63 -7.12 9.48 3.75
C GLY A 63 -7.73 10.86 3.49
N ALA A 64 -7.68 11.75 4.50
CA ALA A 64 -8.08 13.15 4.38
C ALA A 64 -7.04 14.05 3.66
N GLY A 65 -5.86 13.52 3.31
CA GLY A 65 -4.77 14.27 2.68
C GLY A 65 -3.85 15.00 3.67
N ASN A 66 -4.02 14.80 4.98
CA ASN A 66 -3.21 15.40 6.04
C ASN A 66 -1.98 14.56 6.38
N GLY A 67 -1.16 14.23 5.39
CA GLY A 67 -0.06 13.29 5.52
C GLY A 67 0.98 13.62 6.59
N ARG A 68 1.23 14.91 6.90
CA ARG A 68 2.13 15.33 8.00
C ARG A 68 1.56 14.90 9.36
N ARG A 69 0.28 15.15 9.59
CA ARG A 69 -0.37 14.80 10.85
C ARG A 69 -0.50 13.29 11.02
N ALA A 70 -0.82 12.58 9.94
CA ALA A 70 -0.80 11.12 9.93
C ALA A 70 0.58 10.58 10.34
N TRP A 71 1.66 11.14 9.82
CA TRP A 71 3.03 10.76 10.16
C TRP A 71 3.38 11.01 11.64
N ILE A 72 2.94 12.14 12.19
CA ILE A 72 3.13 12.47 13.61
C ILE A 72 2.39 11.45 14.50
N TYR A 73 1.11 11.16 14.22
CA TYR A 73 0.34 10.19 14.99
C TYR A 73 0.91 8.78 14.91
N LEU A 74 1.40 8.38 13.74
CA LEU A 74 2.09 7.11 13.60
C LEU A 74 3.37 7.06 14.46
N GLY A 75 4.17 8.12 14.44
CA GLY A 75 5.36 8.21 15.30
C GLY A 75 5.04 8.11 16.80
N MET A 76 3.94 8.72 17.24
CA MET A 76 3.46 8.58 18.61
C MET A 76 3.00 7.15 18.91
N ALA A 77 2.28 6.50 17.98
CA ALA A 77 1.85 5.10 18.12
C ALA A 77 3.06 4.16 18.25
N ILE A 78 4.07 4.35 17.39
CA ILE A 78 5.33 3.56 17.42
C ILE A 78 6.02 3.72 18.78
N ARG A 79 6.14 4.93 19.28
CA ARG A 79 6.79 5.16 20.57
C ARG A 79 6.02 4.49 21.73
N LEU A 80 4.69 4.48 21.70
CA LEU A 80 3.88 3.76 22.69
C LEU A 80 4.05 2.24 22.55
N VAL A 81 4.15 1.71 21.33
CA VAL A 81 4.42 0.28 21.08
C VAL A 81 5.74 -0.12 21.75
N GLU A 82 6.80 0.70 21.59
CA GLU A 82 8.11 0.47 22.21
C GLU A 82 8.06 0.55 23.73
N VAL A 83 7.47 1.61 24.31
CA VAL A 83 7.36 1.82 25.76
C VAL A 83 6.55 0.71 26.45
N MET A 84 5.58 0.13 25.75
CA MET A 84 4.74 -0.96 26.27
C MET A 84 5.29 -2.35 25.97
N ASP A 85 6.49 -2.46 25.40
CA ASP A 85 7.10 -3.73 24.98
C ASP A 85 6.16 -4.59 24.10
N LEU A 86 5.37 -3.96 23.21
CA LEU A 86 4.46 -4.71 22.34
C LEU A 86 5.18 -5.49 21.23
N THR A 87 6.46 -5.24 21.04
CA THR A 87 7.33 -6.01 20.13
C THR A 87 7.85 -7.32 20.76
N GLN A 88 7.49 -7.58 22.03
CA GLN A 88 7.82 -8.79 22.76
C GLN A 88 6.54 -9.58 23.08
N GLU A 89 6.65 -10.91 23.14
CA GLU A 89 5.52 -11.75 23.54
C GLU A 89 5.07 -11.47 24.97
N LEU A 90 3.76 -11.53 25.19
CA LEU A 90 3.20 -11.45 26.53
C LEU A 90 3.74 -12.60 27.37
N LYS A 91 4.25 -12.29 28.56
CA LYS A 91 4.75 -13.29 29.49
C LYS A 91 3.58 -14.06 30.12
N ILE A 92 3.29 -15.23 29.58
CA ILE A 92 2.30 -16.17 30.08
C ILE A 92 3.02 -17.27 30.90
N PRO A 93 2.44 -17.79 31.98
CA PRO A 93 3.04 -18.91 32.73
C PRO A 93 3.37 -20.09 31.82
N ARG A 94 4.62 -20.57 31.87
CA ARG A 94 5.14 -21.59 30.95
C ARG A 94 4.80 -23.04 31.33
N ASN A 95 4.17 -23.26 32.47
CA ASN A 95 3.87 -24.58 33.03
C ASN A 95 2.47 -25.10 32.72
N ARG A 96 1.67 -24.33 31.97
CA ARG A 96 0.30 -24.68 31.59
C ARG A 96 -0.09 -24.05 30.25
N MET A 97 -1.17 -24.56 29.69
CA MET A 97 -1.80 -23.91 28.50
C MET A 97 -2.27 -22.51 28.86
N PRO A 98 -2.15 -21.53 27.95
CA PRO A 98 -2.79 -20.23 28.10
C PRO A 98 -4.30 -20.39 28.27
N THR A 99 -4.90 -19.56 29.13
CA THR A 99 -6.35 -19.44 29.12
C THR A 99 -6.82 -18.73 27.85
N ARG A 100 -8.11 -18.81 27.57
CA ARG A 100 -8.73 -18.12 26.45
C ARG A 100 -8.47 -16.61 26.50
N GLU A 101 -8.62 -16.02 27.68
CA GLU A 101 -8.43 -14.60 27.94
C GLU A 101 -6.97 -14.19 27.73
N GLU A 102 -6.02 -14.96 28.25
CA GLU A 102 -4.58 -14.72 28.08
C GLU A 102 -4.19 -14.81 26.60
N PHE A 103 -4.74 -15.77 25.86
CA PHE A 103 -4.49 -15.88 24.42
C PHE A 103 -5.06 -14.68 23.66
N ILE A 104 -6.31 -14.28 23.94
CA ILE A 104 -6.95 -13.12 23.31
C ILE A 104 -6.16 -11.84 23.63
N GLU A 105 -5.73 -11.65 24.87
CA GLU A 105 -4.91 -10.50 25.25
C GLU A 105 -3.58 -10.47 24.48
N ALA A 106 -2.87 -11.59 24.42
CA ALA A 106 -1.62 -11.72 23.68
C ALA A 106 -1.84 -11.40 22.19
N GLU A 107 -2.91 -11.92 21.61
CA GLU A 107 -3.22 -11.71 20.19
C GLU A 107 -3.64 -10.26 19.90
N VAL A 108 -4.38 -9.58 20.79
CA VAL A 108 -4.68 -8.15 20.68
C VAL A 108 -3.38 -7.32 20.69
N ARG A 109 -2.42 -7.66 21.54
CA ARG A 109 -1.10 -7.01 21.59
C ARG A 109 -0.36 -7.21 20.28
N ARG A 110 -0.25 -8.46 19.78
CA ARG A 110 0.40 -8.80 18.50
C ARG A 110 -0.23 -8.02 17.34
N ARG A 111 -1.57 -8.10 17.20
CA ARG A 111 -2.29 -7.39 16.12
C ARG A 111 -2.08 -5.89 16.17
N THR A 112 -2.04 -5.30 17.37
CA THR A 112 -1.79 -3.86 17.53
C THR A 112 -0.37 -3.49 17.08
N ALA A 113 0.65 -4.23 17.53
CA ALA A 113 2.04 -3.99 17.14
C ALA A 113 2.25 -4.22 15.63
N TRP A 114 1.72 -5.31 15.07
CA TRP A 114 1.83 -5.60 13.64
C TRP A 114 1.05 -4.60 12.77
N THR A 115 -0.09 -4.08 13.23
CA THR A 115 -0.78 -3.00 12.51
C THR A 115 0.05 -1.72 12.50
N CYS A 116 0.75 -1.41 13.59
CA CYS A 116 1.69 -0.29 13.65
C CYS A 116 2.84 -0.49 12.64
N PHE A 117 3.45 -1.69 12.61
CA PHE A 117 4.48 -2.07 11.64
C PHE A 117 3.98 -1.96 10.19
N LEU A 118 2.76 -2.45 9.91
CA LEU A 118 2.14 -2.36 8.59
C LEU A 118 2.02 -0.90 8.15
N MET A 119 1.43 -0.05 8.98
CA MET A 119 1.24 1.37 8.66
C MET A 119 2.57 2.09 8.53
N ASP A 120 3.57 1.77 9.36
CA ASP A 120 4.91 2.31 9.21
C ASP A 120 5.54 1.90 7.87
N SER A 121 5.43 0.64 7.48
CA SER A 121 5.92 0.13 6.21
C SER A 121 5.24 0.80 5.00
N LEU A 122 3.93 1.03 5.06
CA LEU A 122 3.17 1.61 3.95
C LEU A 122 3.31 3.14 3.83
N LEU A 123 3.46 3.85 4.96
CA LEU A 123 3.59 5.31 4.97
C LEU A 123 5.04 5.78 4.88
N SER A 124 6.00 4.89 5.11
CA SER A 124 7.42 5.10 4.88
C SER A 124 7.77 4.86 3.41
N GLY A 125 8.91 5.32 2.97
CA GLY A 125 9.39 5.13 1.60
C GLY A 125 9.33 6.41 0.75
N GLY A 126 8.72 7.49 1.25
CA GLY A 126 8.89 8.82 0.66
C GLY A 126 10.27 9.40 0.99
N LYS A 127 10.76 10.31 0.15
CA LYS A 127 12.03 11.02 0.40
C LYS A 127 12.02 11.66 1.81
N GLY A 128 12.98 11.26 2.64
CA GLY A 128 13.08 11.73 4.03
C GLY A 128 12.18 11.01 5.05
N ARG A 129 11.43 9.99 4.66
CA ARG A 129 10.60 9.18 5.56
C ARG A 129 11.17 7.77 5.70
N LYS A 130 11.96 7.55 6.72
CA LYS A 130 12.49 6.23 7.04
C LYS A 130 11.46 5.44 7.82
N ARG A 131 11.40 4.12 7.58
CA ARG A 131 10.65 3.19 8.43
C ARG A 131 11.33 3.15 9.81
N SER A 132 10.54 3.20 10.87
CA SER A 132 11.01 3.22 12.25
C SER A 132 11.05 1.82 12.87
N LEU A 133 10.05 0.97 12.56
CA LEU A 133 10.00 -0.41 13.04
C LEU A 133 10.63 -1.36 12.04
N ASN A 134 11.67 -2.10 12.46
CA ASN A 134 12.27 -3.14 11.63
C ASN A 134 11.65 -4.51 11.97
N ALA A 135 11.58 -5.39 10.97
CA ALA A 135 11.06 -6.74 11.17
C ALA A 135 11.91 -7.57 12.15
N SER A 136 13.22 -7.27 12.25
CA SER A 136 14.15 -7.88 13.20
C SER A 136 13.83 -7.56 14.65
N ASP A 137 13.22 -6.41 14.89
CA ASP A 137 12.93 -5.92 16.25
C ASP A 137 11.58 -6.47 16.76
N MET A 138 10.78 -7.07 15.86
CA MET A 138 9.47 -7.68 16.16
C MET A 138 9.67 -9.12 16.62
N ALA A 139 10.01 -9.32 17.89
CA ALA A 139 10.22 -10.65 18.49
C ALA A 139 8.90 -11.34 18.88
N ILE A 140 7.83 -11.08 18.14
CA ILE A 140 6.49 -11.63 18.32
C ILE A 140 6.07 -12.46 17.10
N GLN A 141 5.21 -13.44 17.32
CA GLN A 141 4.59 -14.24 16.28
C GLN A 141 3.75 -13.36 15.34
N LEU A 142 3.59 -13.79 14.11
CA LEU A 142 2.60 -13.17 13.23
C LEU A 142 1.18 -13.43 13.76
N PRO A 143 0.20 -12.53 13.50
CA PRO A 143 -1.17 -12.72 13.93
C PRO A 143 -1.73 -14.07 13.41
N CYS A 144 -2.48 -14.75 14.27
CA CYS A 144 -3.18 -15.96 13.88
C CYS A 144 -4.37 -15.66 12.96
N GLU A 145 -4.95 -16.70 12.36
CA GLU A 145 -6.17 -16.59 11.57
C GLU A 145 -7.34 -16.04 12.39
N LYS A 146 -8.32 -15.43 11.68
CA LYS A 146 -9.46 -14.72 12.28
C LYS A 146 -10.26 -15.64 13.22
N GLU A 147 -10.50 -16.86 12.80
CA GLU A 147 -11.30 -17.84 13.53
C GLU A 147 -10.67 -18.18 14.88
N ALA A 148 -9.39 -18.56 14.91
CA ALA A 148 -8.66 -18.86 16.15
C ALA A 148 -8.69 -17.69 17.13
N PHE A 149 -8.56 -16.45 16.64
CA PHE A 149 -8.66 -15.25 17.48
C PHE A 149 -10.07 -15.04 18.03
N VAL A 150 -11.11 -15.14 17.17
CA VAL A 150 -12.50 -14.87 17.58
C VAL A 150 -13.00 -15.90 18.58
N PHE A 151 -12.66 -17.18 18.39
CA PHE A 151 -13.03 -18.26 19.30
C PHE A 151 -12.09 -18.37 20.49
N GLY A 152 -10.97 -17.64 20.50
CA GLY A 152 -9.99 -17.67 21.58
C GLY A 152 -9.32 -19.05 21.73
N GLU A 153 -8.92 -19.64 20.60
CA GLU A 153 -8.27 -20.96 20.50
C GLU A 153 -6.75 -20.77 20.51
N PRO A 154 -6.04 -21.16 21.59
CA PRO A 154 -4.61 -20.95 21.68
C PRO A 154 -3.84 -21.67 20.57
N THR A 155 -3.12 -20.92 19.76
CA THR A 155 -2.31 -21.42 18.65
C THR A 155 -0.94 -20.74 18.65
N CYS A 156 0.06 -21.43 18.09
CA CYS A 156 1.39 -20.89 17.83
C CYS A 156 1.54 -20.64 16.34
N THR A 157 1.88 -19.42 15.94
CA THR A 157 2.11 -19.05 14.56
C THR A 157 3.58 -18.75 14.30
N PRO A 158 4.06 -18.82 13.05
CA PRO A 158 5.43 -18.47 12.72
C PRO A 158 5.72 -16.98 12.94
N HIS A 159 6.98 -16.66 13.20
CA HIS A 159 7.52 -15.31 13.21
C HIS A 159 7.70 -14.79 11.77
N MET A 160 8.12 -13.53 11.62
CA MET A 160 8.34 -12.90 10.31
C MET A 160 9.38 -13.67 9.47
N ASP A 161 10.42 -14.22 10.09
CA ASP A 161 11.47 -15.03 9.47
C ASP A 161 11.02 -16.45 9.07
N GLY A 162 9.79 -16.82 9.43
CA GLY A 162 9.23 -18.16 9.17
C GLY A 162 9.51 -19.17 10.27
N THR A 163 10.30 -18.84 11.28
CA THR A 163 10.59 -19.75 12.40
C THR A 163 9.38 -19.87 13.34
N ILE A 164 9.17 -21.08 13.86
CA ILE A 164 8.17 -21.34 14.90
C ILE A 164 8.93 -21.53 16.21
N ARG A 165 8.71 -20.61 17.16
CA ARG A 165 9.33 -20.67 18.48
C ARG A 165 8.29 -21.18 19.48
N MET A 166 8.23 -22.50 19.61
CA MET A 166 7.27 -23.15 20.50
C MET A 166 7.48 -22.73 21.94
N PRO A 167 6.41 -22.39 22.67
CA PRO A 167 6.47 -22.29 24.12
C PRO A 167 6.75 -23.69 24.73
N PRO A 168 7.17 -23.78 26.01
CA PRO A 168 7.41 -25.06 26.68
C PRO A 168 6.21 -26.02 26.67
N VAL A 169 4.99 -25.48 26.65
CA VAL A 169 3.77 -26.26 26.43
C VAL A 169 3.48 -26.27 24.94
N THR A 170 3.33 -27.44 24.36
CA THR A 170 3.05 -27.61 22.94
C THR A 170 1.68 -27.08 22.57
N LEU A 171 1.65 -26.03 21.75
CA LEU A 171 0.44 -25.47 21.16
C LEU A 171 0.23 -26.02 19.74
N PRO A 172 -1.01 -26.11 19.28
CA PRO A 172 -1.27 -26.33 17.85
C PRO A 172 -0.60 -25.27 17.00
N ILE A 173 0.01 -25.68 15.88
CA ILE A 173 0.52 -24.74 14.87
C ILE A 173 -0.67 -24.21 14.10
N GLY A 174 -0.91 -22.89 14.20
CA GLY A 174 -1.98 -22.19 13.53
C GLY A 174 -1.52 -21.48 12.25
N ASP A 175 -2.47 -21.21 11.39
CA ASP A 175 -2.27 -20.36 10.20
C ASP A 175 -2.19 -18.88 10.58
N ILE A 176 -1.40 -18.13 9.78
CA ILE A 176 -1.29 -16.67 9.94
C ILE A 176 -2.38 -15.91 9.20
N GLY A 177 -3.18 -16.59 8.36
CA GLY A 177 -4.26 -16.00 7.58
C GLY A 177 -3.81 -14.86 6.66
N ILE A 178 -4.79 -14.14 6.08
CA ILE A 178 -4.54 -13.01 5.19
C ILE A 178 -3.75 -11.89 5.89
N ILE A 179 -4.00 -11.64 7.16
CA ILE A 179 -3.34 -10.57 7.93
C ILE A 179 -1.85 -10.83 8.03
N GLY A 180 -1.44 -12.03 8.44
CA GLY A 180 -0.01 -12.38 8.57
C GLY A 180 0.71 -12.34 7.22
N HIS A 181 0.06 -12.82 6.15
CA HIS A 181 0.61 -12.70 4.79
C HIS A 181 0.74 -11.26 4.34
N SER A 182 -0.20 -10.37 4.71
CA SER A 182 -0.11 -8.93 4.45
C SER A 182 1.09 -8.29 5.16
N MET A 183 1.41 -8.72 6.39
CA MET A 183 2.59 -8.23 7.12
C MET A 183 3.89 -8.60 6.40
N ARG A 184 3.98 -9.84 5.90
CA ARG A 184 5.12 -10.29 5.09
C ARG A 184 5.26 -9.49 3.79
N ALA A 185 4.16 -9.27 3.06
CA ALA A 185 4.16 -8.44 1.85
C ALA A 185 4.57 -6.98 2.16
N ALA A 186 4.07 -6.39 3.24
CA ALA A 186 4.42 -5.04 3.66
C ALA A 186 5.88 -4.90 4.08
N ASN A 187 6.48 -5.95 4.63
CA ASN A 187 7.91 -5.95 4.91
C ASN A 187 8.75 -5.83 3.63
N ILE A 188 8.36 -6.55 2.58
CA ILE A 188 9.03 -6.47 1.27
C ILE A 188 8.79 -5.09 0.65
N TRP A 189 7.53 -4.60 0.68
CA TRP A 189 7.21 -3.25 0.20
C TRP A 189 8.08 -2.17 0.85
N GLY A 190 8.30 -2.24 2.17
CA GLY A 190 9.15 -1.27 2.86
C GLY A 190 10.60 -1.23 2.33
N LYS A 191 11.13 -2.37 1.89
CA LYS A 191 12.44 -2.48 1.23
C LYS A 191 12.38 -1.90 -0.19
N VAL A 192 11.36 -2.26 -0.98
CA VAL A 192 11.13 -1.74 -2.35
C VAL A 192 10.98 -0.23 -2.35
N ALA A 193 10.17 0.31 -1.44
CA ALA A 193 9.94 1.75 -1.33
C ALA A 193 11.24 2.50 -1.00
N ARG A 194 12.07 1.94 -0.13
CA ARG A 194 13.39 2.51 0.20
C ARG A 194 14.32 2.48 -1.01
N TRP A 195 14.46 1.33 -1.66
CA TRP A 195 15.28 1.17 -2.87
C TRP A 195 14.86 2.17 -3.96
N ALA A 196 13.55 2.30 -4.24
CA ALA A 196 13.04 3.26 -5.22
C ALA A 196 13.31 4.73 -4.86
N CYS A 197 13.53 5.06 -3.57
CA CYS A 197 13.79 6.42 -3.10
C CYS A 197 15.27 6.79 -3.04
N THR A 198 16.17 5.81 -2.88
CA THR A 198 17.62 6.04 -2.86
C THR A 198 18.20 6.25 -4.26
N GLU A 199 17.44 5.88 -5.30
CA GLU A 199 17.89 5.94 -6.69
C GLU A 199 19.12 5.04 -7.00
N ASP A 200 19.43 4.08 -6.12
CA ASP A 200 20.51 3.14 -6.28
C ASP A 200 20.35 2.26 -7.54
N PHE A 201 19.11 2.10 -7.98
CA PHE A 201 18.78 1.39 -9.22
C PHE A 201 19.42 1.98 -10.48
N LYS A 202 19.88 3.25 -10.44
CA LYS A 202 20.52 3.88 -11.60
C LYS A 202 21.94 3.37 -11.89
N THR A 203 22.55 2.75 -10.91
CA THR A 203 23.96 2.27 -11.00
C THR A 203 24.10 0.76 -10.99
N GLU A 204 23.01 0.02 -10.68
CA GLU A 204 23.05 -1.45 -10.67
C GLU A 204 22.63 -2.06 -12.01
N LEU A 205 23.13 -3.24 -12.30
CA LEU A 205 22.72 -4.05 -13.44
C LEU A 205 21.51 -4.91 -13.02
N PRO A 206 20.27 -4.57 -13.43
CA PRO A 206 19.06 -5.20 -12.88
C PRO A 206 18.91 -6.69 -13.23
N TRP A 207 19.66 -7.19 -14.20
CA TRP A 207 19.71 -8.62 -14.54
C TRP A 207 20.77 -9.39 -13.75
N SER A 208 21.65 -8.70 -13.03
CA SER A 208 22.66 -9.35 -12.20
C SER A 208 22.02 -10.01 -10.97
N PRO A 209 22.34 -11.29 -10.68
CA PRO A 209 21.86 -11.96 -9.47
C PRO A 209 22.23 -11.23 -8.17
N SER A 210 23.30 -10.44 -8.19
CA SER A 210 23.77 -9.66 -7.03
C SER A 210 23.06 -8.32 -6.89
N SER A 211 22.27 -7.89 -7.88
CA SER A 211 21.54 -6.61 -7.81
C SER A 211 20.46 -6.65 -6.72
N GLN A 212 20.22 -5.51 -6.12
CA GLN A 212 19.14 -5.38 -5.13
C GLN A 212 17.77 -5.55 -5.80
N PHE A 213 17.63 -5.18 -7.07
CA PHE A 213 16.43 -5.45 -7.87
C PHE A 213 16.11 -6.95 -7.88
N GLN A 214 17.07 -7.82 -8.27
CA GLN A 214 16.85 -9.27 -8.34
C GLN A 214 16.55 -9.87 -6.96
N GLN A 215 17.22 -9.41 -5.92
CA GLN A 215 16.95 -9.85 -4.55
C GLN A 215 15.51 -9.53 -4.12
N LEU A 216 15.01 -8.32 -4.44
CA LEU A 216 13.65 -7.92 -4.12
C LEU A 216 12.60 -8.66 -4.96
N ILE A 217 12.86 -8.90 -6.24
CA ILE A 217 12.01 -9.76 -7.09
C ILE A 217 11.95 -11.17 -6.52
N TYR A 218 13.10 -11.75 -6.15
CA TYR A 218 13.15 -13.08 -5.54
C TYR A 218 12.34 -13.16 -4.24
N GLU A 219 12.43 -12.15 -3.37
CA GLU A 219 11.63 -12.10 -2.14
C GLU A 219 10.12 -12.04 -2.45
N LEU A 220 9.70 -11.27 -3.47
CA LEU A 220 8.30 -11.17 -3.89
C LEU A 220 7.77 -12.48 -4.47
N GLU A 221 8.52 -13.11 -5.38
CA GLU A 221 8.14 -14.40 -5.98
C GLU A 221 8.09 -15.48 -4.92
N ARG A 222 9.09 -15.54 -4.03
CA ARG A 222 9.09 -16.47 -2.90
C ARG A 222 7.88 -16.26 -1.98
N TRP A 223 7.49 -15.02 -1.71
CA TRP A 223 6.27 -14.73 -0.94
C TRP A 223 5.04 -15.28 -1.65
N LYS A 224 4.88 -15.03 -2.95
CA LYS A 224 3.76 -15.49 -3.77
C LYS A 224 3.68 -17.02 -3.80
N ASP A 225 4.82 -17.69 -4.04
CA ASP A 225 4.88 -19.15 -4.17
C ASP A 225 4.60 -19.89 -2.85
N ASN A 226 4.97 -19.26 -1.73
CA ASN A 226 4.71 -19.78 -0.39
C ASN A 226 3.29 -19.49 0.14
N LEU A 227 2.44 -18.82 -0.63
CA LEU A 227 1.05 -18.64 -0.22
C LEU A 227 0.30 -19.98 -0.26
N PRO A 228 -0.51 -20.29 0.79
CA PRO A 228 -1.47 -21.39 0.71
C PRO A 228 -2.37 -21.27 -0.51
N GLN A 229 -2.79 -22.37 -1.10
CA GLN A 229 -3.60 -22.40 -2.32
C GLN A 229 -4.80 -21.44 -2.25
N ARG A 230 -5.52 -21.41 -1.13
CA ARG A 230 -6.70 -20.57 -0.91
C ARG A 230 -6.40 -19.07 -0.88
N THR A 231 -5.14 -18.67 -0.63
CA THR A 231 -4.74 -17.26 -0.55
C THR A 231 -3.95 -16.79 -1.77
N ARG A 232 -3.63 -17.69 -2.73
CA ARG A 232 -3.05 -17.32 -4.02
C ARG A 232 -4.03 -16.46 -4.81
N TYR A 233 -3.49 -15.53 -5.60
CA TYR A 233 -4.32 -14.63 -6.38
C TYR A 233 -4.97 -15.34 -7.56
N ASP A 234 -6.28 -15.42 -7.52
CA ASP A 234 -7.15 -15.72 -8.65
C ASP A 234 -8.57 -15.18 -8.36
N LEU A 235 -9.39 -15.06 -9.41
CA LEU A 235 -10.74 -14.50 -9.28
C LEU A 235 -11.68 -15.41 -8.49
N PHE A 236 -11.53 -16.72 -8.58
CA PHE A 236 -12.34 -17.67 -7.80
C PHE A 236 -12.04 -17.51 -6.30
N SER A 237 -10.76 -17.42 -5.92
CA SER A 237 -10.35 -17.16 -4.54
C SER A 237 -10.87 -15.82 -4.03
N LEU A 238 -10.89 -14.78 -4.88
CA LEU A 238 -11.46 -13.48 -4.53
C LEU A 238 -12.94 -13.59 -4.19
N HIS A 239 -13.75 -14.28 -5.01
CA HIS A 239 -15.16 -14.52 -4.73
C HIS A 239 -15.37 -15.33 -3.45
N SER A 240 -14.56 -16.37 -3.25
CA SER A 240 -14.63 -17.20 -2.05
C SER A 240 -14.34 -16.40 -0.79
N HIS A 241 -13.30 -15.57 -0.80
CA HIS A 241 -12.98 -14.67 0.31
C HIS A 241 -14.07 -13.60 0.53
N ASN A 242 -14.68 -13.10 -0.54
CA ASN A 242 -15.80 -12.18 -0.42
C ASN A 242 -17.02 -12.81 0.26
N ALA A 243 -17.32 -14.09 -0.04
CA ALA A 243 -18.41 -14.82 0.58
C ALA A 243 -18.25 -15.00 2.11
N VAL A 244 -17.00 -15.00 2.62
CA VAL A 244 -16.70 -15.07 4.06
C VAL A 244 -16.25 -13.72 4.65
N GLU A 245 -16.65 -12.62 4.02
CA GLU A 245 -16.38 -11.25 4.46
C GLU A 245 -14.88 -10.89 4.60
N GLN A 246 -14.02 -11.56 3.83
CA GLN A 246 -12.58 -11.31 3.78
C GLN A 246 -12.12 -10.75 2.43
N GLY A 247 -13.01 -10.49 1.47
CA GLY A 247 -12.69 -10.05 0.12
C GLY A 247 -11.86 -8.77 0.06
N GLN A 248 -12.21 -7.76 0.89
CA GLN A 248 -11.44 -6.51 0.96
C GLN A 248 -10.02 -6.72 1.50
N ALA A 249 -9.85 -7.58 2.51
CA ALA A 249 -8.54 -7.92 3.07
C ALA A 249 -7.69 -8.69 2.06
N TYR A 250 -8.32 -9.59 1.29
CA TYR A 250 -7.67 -10.33 0.20
C TYR A 250 -7.17 -9.39 -0.90
N CYS A 251 -8.01 -8.49 -1.40
CA CYS A 251 -7.61 -7.47 -2.37
C CYS A 251 -6.49 -6.58 -1.83
N TYR A 252 -6.56 -6.19 -0.56
CA TYR A 252 -5.54 -5.38 0.09
C TYR A 252 -4.19 -6.08 0.15
N MET A 253 -4.14 -7.35 0.55
CA MET A 253 -2.94 -8.15 0.60
C MET A 253 -2.25 -8.22 -0.78
N HIS A 254 -3.01 -8.57 -1.82
CA HIS A 254 -2.48 -8.66 -3.19
C HIS A 254 -2.11 -7.29 -3.77
N SER A 255 -2.82 -6.22 -3.39
CA SER A 255 -2.46 -4.87 -3.82
C SER A 255 -1.08 -4.43 -3.32
N ILE A 256 -0.61 -4.92 -2.17
CA ILE A 256 0.75 -4.66 -1.67
C ILE A 256 1.79 -5.36 -2.55
N TYR A 257 1.54 -6.60 -2.94
CA TYR A 257 2.40 -7.35 -3.88
C TYR A 257 2.47 -6.65 -5.24
N PHE A 258 1.32 -6.38 -5.88
CA PHE A 258 1.26 -5.72 -7.18
C PHE A 258 1.95 -4.36 -7.17
N MET A 259 1.74 -3.56 -6.12
CA MET A 259 2.39 -2.28 -5.97
C MET A 259 3.91 -2.42 -5.90
N SER A 260 4.41 -3.39 -5.13
CA SER A 260 5.85 -3.65 -4.99
C SER A 260 6.47 -4.03 -6.33
N TYR A 261 5.81 -4.93 -7.04
CA TYR A 261 6.26 -5.39 -8.36
C TYR A 261 6.28 -4.27 -9.38
N MET A 262 5.18 -3.50 -9.47
CA MET A 262 5.10 -2.34 -10.37
C MET A 262 6.16 -1.29 -10.04
N PHE A 263 6.47 -1.06 -8.76
CA PHE A 263 7.48 -0.07 -8.38
C PHE A 263 8.89 -0.46 -8.81
N LEU A 264 9.24 -1.74 -8.70
CA LEU A 264 10.53 -2.25 -9.16
C LEU A 264 10.69 -2.07 -10.67
N HIS A 265 9.78 -2.60 -11.45
CA HIS A 265 9.87 -2.55 -12.92
C HIS A 265 9.69 -1.14 -13.49
N ARG A 266 8.81 -0.32 -12.88
CA ARG A 266 8.56 1.06 -13.32
C ARG A 266 9.80 1.96 -13.19
N ALA A 267 10.71 1.67 -12.28
CA ALA A 267 11.91 2.45 -12.07
C ALA A 267 12.78 2.52 -13.33
N TYR A 268 12.69 1.52 -14.18
CA TYR A 268 13.47 1.37 -15.41
C TYR A 268 12.71 1.73 -16.71
N LEU A 269 11.48 2.25 -16.60
CA LEU A 269 10.82 2.79 -17.78
C LEU A 269 11.54 4.04 -18.28
N PRO A 270 11.77 4.18 -19.60
CA PRO A 270 12.37 5.35 -20.18
C PRO A 270 11.66 6.64 -19.76
N VAL A 271 12.42 7.61 -19.28
CA VAL A 271 11.91 8.95 -19.01
C VAL A 271 12.03 9.77 -20.27
N LEU A 272 10.90 10.02 -20.92
CA LEU A 272 10.84 10.89 -22.09
C LEU A 272 10.97 12.34 -21.63
N GLY A 273 12.10 12.96 -21.90
CA GLY A 273 12.34 14.39 -21.70
C GLY A 273 12.09 15.21 -22.96
N PRO A 274 11.86 16.55 -22.88
CA PRO A 274 11.84 17.40 -24.05
C PRO A 274 13.26 17.43 -24.65
N GLN A 275 13.45 16.80 -25.80
CA GLN A 275 14.66 17.01 -26.59
C GLN A 275 14.40 18.01 -27.70
N GLN A 276 15.32 18.96 -27.79
CA GLN A 276 15.50 19.79 -28.97
C GLN A 276 16.08 18.88 -30.08
N ASN A 277 15.32 18.68 -31.17
CA ASN A 277 15.73 17.98 -32.37
C ASN A 277 15.88 16.44 -32.31
N GLY A 278 14.80 15.73 -32.55
CA GLY A 278 14.82 14.30 -32.91
C GLY A 278 14.59 13.32 -31.78
N ILE A 279 14.36 12.09 -32.17
CA ILE A 279 14.04 10.95 -31.33
C ILE A 279 14.87 10.97 -30.04
N VAL A 280 14.16 10.92 -28.91
CA VAL A 280 14.73 10.86 -27.58
C VAL A 280 15.75 9.74 -27.52
N GLY A 281 17.03 10.07 -27.42
CA GLY A 281 18.04 9.12 -27.00
C GLY A 281 17.70 8.67 -25.58
N GLU A 282 17.56 7.38 -25.37
CA GLU A 282 17.52 6.81 -24.03
C GLU A 282 18.81 7.25 -23.33
N GLU A 283 18.70 8.07 -22.26
CA GLU A 283 19.82 8.17 -21.31
C GLU A 283 19.94 6.82 -20.62
N THR A 284 20.55 5.87 -21.31
CA THR A 284 21.05 4.67 -20.64
C THR A 284 22.13 5.13 -19.66
N PRO A 285 22.08 4.72 -18.39
CA PRO A 285 23.20 4.95 -17.50
C PRO A 285 24.50 4.47 -18.16
N ASP A 286 25.59 5.22 -18.00
CA ASP A 286 26.88 4.87 -18.63
C ASP A 286 27.32 3.43 -18.34
N SER A 287 26.93 2.89 -17.16
CA SER A 287 27.15 1.51 -16.77
C SER A 287 26.49 0.46 -17.69
N TYR A 288 25.51 0.82 -18.52
CA TYR A 288 24.81 -0.11 -19.42
C TYR A 288 25.39 -0.13 -20.84
N ASN A 289 26.27 0.82 -21.19
CA ASN A 289 26.82 0.92 -22.54
C ASN A 289 27.59 -0.34 -22.95
N GLU A 290 28.28 -0.99 -22.00
CA GLU A 290 29.02 -2.24 -22.23
C GLU A 290 28.11 -3.47 -22.42
N HIS A 291 26.82 -3.37 -22.02
CA HIS A 291 25.84 -4.48 -22.00
C HIS A 291 24.58 -4.17 -22.79
N THR A 292 24.68 -3.42 -23.89
CA THR A 292 23.52 -2.88 -24.63
C THR A 292 22.48 -3.93 -25.01
N GLU A 293 22.88 -5.11 -25.49
CA GLU A 293 21.93 -6.17 -25.88
C GLU A 293 21.29 -6.84 -24.67
N MET A 294 22.01 -7.06 -23.59
CA MET A 294 21.46 -7.61 -22.35
C MET A 294 20.44 -6.62 -21.74
N TRP A 295 20.78 -5.34 -21.77
CA TRP A 295 19.87 -4.27 -21.32
C TRP A 295 18.56 -4.26 -22.12
N LYS A 296 18.62 -4.26 -23.45
CA LYS A 296 17.43 -4.25 -24.31
C LYS A 296 16.54 -5.47 -24.06
N ASN A 297 17.13 -6.66 -23.97
CA ASN A 297 16.40 -7.90 -23.71
C ASN A 297 15.75 -7.91 -22.35
N TRP A 298 16.48 -7.45 -21.31
CA TRP A 298 15.95 -7.34 -19.97
C TRP A 298 14.82 -6.29 -19.91
N GLN A 299 15.02 -5.11 -20.52
CA GLN A 299 14.04 -4.04 -20.54
C GLN A 299 12.72 -4.49 -21.20
N LYS A 300 12.80 -5.22 -22.30
CA LYS A 300 11.65 -5.84 -22.97
C LYS A 300 10.88 -6.76 -22.04
N THR A 301 11.58 -7.64 -21.32
CA THR A 301 10.97 -8.56 -20.35
C THR A 301 10.35 -7.79 -19.19
N SER A 302 11.10 -6.86 -18.61
CA SER A 302 10.65 -6.01 -17.50
C SER A 302 9.39 -5.22 -17.84
N ARG A 303 9.33 -4.65 -19.05
CA ARG A 303 8.17 -3.93 -19.57
C ARG A 303 6.94 -4.84 -19.68
N LYS A 304 7.11 -6.05 -20.20
CA LYS A 304 6.04 -7.04 -20.34
C LYS A 304 5.45 -7.44 -18.99
N GLU A 305 6.31 -7.73 -18.01
CA GLU A 305 5.86 -8.08 -16.66
C GLU A 305 5.16 -6.89 -15.98
N LEU A 306 5.68 -5.67 -16.13
CA LEU A 306 5.05 -4.47 -15.59
C LEU A 306 3.61 -4.27 -16.12
N PHE A 307 3.40 -4.44 -17.42
CA PHE A 307 2.08 -4.27 -18.03
C PHE A 307 1.12 -5.38 -17.63
N LYS A 308 1.61 -6.60 -17.50
CA LYS A 308 0.84 -7.74 -16.99
C LYS A 308 0.34 -7.47 -15.57
N GLU A 309 1.22 -7.07 -14.64
CA GLU A 309 0.85 -6.81 -13.26
C GLU A 309 -0.12 -5.61 -13.12
N ALA A 310 0.09 -4.55 -13.90
CA ALA A 310 -0.85 -3.42 -13.95
C ALA A 310 -2.23 -3.84 -14.50
N THR A 311 -2.25 -4.76 -15.47
CA THR A 311 -3.48 -5.37 -16.00
C THR A 311 -4.22 -6.13 -14.91
N MET A 312 -3.53 -6.98 -14.16
CA MET A 312 -4.14 -7.76 -13.07
C MET A 312 -4.76 -6.87 -11.98
N VAL A 313 -4.15 -5.72 -11.68
CA VAL A 313 -4.73 -4.73 -10.75
C VAL A 313 -6.06 -4.18 -11.27
N LEU A 314 -6.14 -3.90 -12.56
CA LEU A 314 -7.37 -3.32 -13.14
C LEU A 314 -8.45 -4.37 -13.37
N GLU A 315 -8.08 -5.61 -13.66
CA GLU A 315 -9.01 -6.75 -13.67
C GLU A 315 -9.54 -7.03 -12.26
N MET A 316 -8.71 -6.96 -11.23
CA MET A 316 -9.16 -7.01 -9.85
C MET A 316 -10.17 -5.90 -9.53
N LEU A 317 -9.97 -4.68 -10.06
CA LEU A 317 -10.92 -3.59 -9.90
C LEU A 317 -12.26 -3.88 -10.59
N GLU A 318 -12.23 -4.41 -11.81
CA GLU A 318 -13.43 -4.81 -12.54
C GLU A 318 -14.24 -5.82 -11.73
N GLU A 319 -13.56 -6.81 -11.16
CA GLU A 319 -14.20 -7.83 -10.33
C GLU A 319 -14.76 -7.26 -9.01
N MET A 320 -14.01 -6.38 -8.33
CA MET A 320 -14.47 -5.71 -7.11
C MET A 320 -15.75 -4.88 -7.35
N ARG A 321 -15.99 -4.38 -8.57
CA ARG A 321 -17.22 -3.65 -8.92
C ARG A 321 -18.46 -4.55 -8.90
N THR A 322 -18.30 -5.84 -9.19
CA THR A 322 -19.42 -6.82 -9.17
C THR A 322 -19.96 -7.04 -7.76
N PHE A 323 -19.13 -6.84 -6.73
CA PHE A 323 -19.54 -6.95 -5.31
C PHE A 323 -20.34 -5.76 -4.81
N GLY A 324 -20.50 -4.75 -5.64
CA GLY A 324 -21.34 -3.60 -5.37
C GLY A 324 -20.67 -2.44 -4.64
N VAL A 325 -21.43 -1.37 -4.48
CA VAL A 325 -20.95 -0.07 -3.99
C VAL A 325 -20.41 -0.12 -2.56
N TYR A 326 -20.95 -0.98 -1.71
CA TYR A 326 -20.50 -1.09 -0.32
C TYR A 326 -19.13 -1.74 -0.21
N PHE A 327 -18.84 -2.72 -1.07
CA PHE A 327 -17.51 -3.29 -1.16
C PHE A 327 -16.49 -2.21 -1.54
N LEU A 328 -16.77 -1.44 -2.58
CA LEU A 328 -15.89 -0.37 -3.07
C LEU A 328 -15.69 0.75 -2.04
N ARG A 329 -16.73 1.12 -1.31
CA ARG A 329 -16.65 2.14 -0.26
C ARG A 329 -15.76 1.72 0.91
N GLY A 330 -15.71 0.44 1.24
CA GLY A 330 -14.87 -0.12 2.30
C GLY A 330 -13.37 -0.22 1.95
N LEU A 331 -12.98 0.06 0.70
CA LEU A 331 -11.59 -0.01 0.28
C LEU A 331 -10.75 1.10 0.92
N VAL A 332 -9.59 0.70 1.43
CA VAL A 332 -8.63 1.63 2.05
C VAL A 332 -7.88 2.44 1.00
N PRO A 333 -7.34 3.63 1.34
CA PRO A 333 -6.62 4.49 0.40
C PRO A 333 -5.45 3.82 -0.33
N TRP A 334 -4.84 2.80 0.27
CA TRP A 334 -3.75 2.04 -0.35
C TRP A 334 -4.15 1.40 -1.67
N ILE A 335 -5.32 0.76 -1.73
CA ILE A 335 -5.83 0.16 -2.98
C ILE A 335 -6.03 1.24 -4.04
N GLY A 336 -6.54 2.41 -3.66
CA GLY A 336 -6.65 3.56 -4.57
C GLY A 336 -5.29 4.00 -5.11
N PHE A 337 -4.24 3.98 -4.30
CA PHE A 337 -2.88 4.31 -4.74
C PHE A 337 -2.31 3.24 -5.68
N THR A 338 -2.63 1.97 -5.46
CA THR A 338 -2.26 0.88 -6.37
C THR A 338 -2.94 1.04 -7.73
N ILE A 339 -4.26 1.32 -7.73
CA ILE A 339 -5.01 1.59 -8.97
C ILE A 339 -4.47 2.85 -9.68
N TYR A 340 -4.19 3.92 -8.96
CA TYR A 340 -3.55 5.11 -9.52
C TYR A 340 -2.22 4.78 -10.21
N THR A 341 -1.41 3.90 -9.62
CA THR A 341 -0.14 3.47 -10.22
C THR A 341 -0.38 2.64 -11.48
N ALA A 342 -1.29 1.66 -11.43
CA ALA A 342 -1.64 0.82 -12.56
C ALA A 342 -2.21 1.64 -13.74
N VAL A 343 -3.10 2.59 -13.47
CA VAL A 343 -3.60 3.56 -14.47
C VAL A 343 -2.44 4.30 -15.15
N GLY A 344 -1.42 4.69 -14.38
CA GLY A 344 -0.24 5.36 -14.95
C GLY A 344 0.57 4.47 -15.86
N VAL A 345 0.74 3.21 -15.50
CA VAL A 345 1.43 2.21 -16.31
C VAL A 345 0.66 1.94 -17.62
N MET A 346 -0.68 1.78 -17.52
CA MET A 346 -1.51 1.58 -18.73
C MET A 346 -1.55 2.82 -19.61
N LEU A 347 -1.54 4.02 -19.03
CA LEU A 347 -1.46 5.25 -19.81
C LEU A 347 -0.11 5.36 -20.54
N TYR A 348 0.97 4.90 -19.92
CA TYR A 348 2.28 4.79 -20.59
C TYR A 348 2.23 3.78 -21.74
N SER A 349 1.67 2.60 -21.55
CA SER A 349 1.49 1.58 -22.58
C SER A 349 0.69 2.12 -23.78
N PHE A 350 -0.41 2.83 -23.53
CA PHE A 350 -1.25 3.43 -24.57
C PHE A 350 -0.53 4.51 -25.39
N ASN A 351 0.29 5.36 -24.75
CA ASN A 351 0.96 6.46 -25.44
C ASN A 351 2.27 6.06 -26.14
N PHE A 352 2.91 5.00 -25.65
CA PHE A 352 4.20 4.53 -26.14
C PHE A 352 4.16 3.02 -26.40
N PRO A 353 3.31 2.55 -27.34
CA PRO A 353 3.25 1.14 -27.67
C PRO A 353 4.57 0.71 -28.33
N SER A 354 4.96 -0.54 -28.07
CA SER A 354 6.09 -1.20 -28.73
C SER A 354 5.59 -2.41 -29.49
N ASN A 355 6.29 -2.80 -30.55
CA ASN A 355 5.99 -4.03 -31.30
C ASN A 355 6.15 -5.30 -30.44
N ASP A 356 6.83 -5.19 -29.30
CA ASP A 356 7.05 -6.26 -28.36
C ASP A 356 5.95 -6.38 -27.28
N ASP A 357 5.05 -5.39 -27.23
CA ASP A 357 3.95 -5.40 -26.27
C ASP A 357 2.86 -6.39 -26.67
N ASP A 358 2.15 -6.95 -25.70
CA ASP A 358 0.99 -7.79 -25.98
C ASP A 358 -0.13 -6.92 -26.60
N PRO A 359 -0.55 -7.22 -27.85
CA PRO A 359 -1.57 -6.43 -28.54
C PRO A 359 -2.88 -6.34 -27.73
N LYS A 360 -3.27 -7.38 -27.00
CA LYS A 360 -4.50 -7.39 -26.19
C LYS A 360 -4.42 -6.41 -25.03
N ILE A 361 -3.23 -6.24 -24.44
CA ILE A 361 -3.01 -5.27 -23.36
C ILE A 361 -3.10 -3.85 -23.90
N VAL A 362 -2.45 -3.58 -25.03
CA VAL A 362 -2.44 -2.24 -25.66
C VAL A 362 -3.84 -1.84 -26.13
N GLU A 363 -4.58 -2.74 -26.76
CA GLU A 363 -5.95 -2.51 -27.23
C GLU A 363 -6.89 -2.11 -26.07
N LYS A 364 -6.82 -2.81 -24.95
CA LYS A 364 -7.66 -2.56 -23.77
C LYS A 364 -7.12 -1.44 -22.85
N ALA A 365 -5.90 -0.97 -23.09
CA ALA A 365 -5.24 -0.01 -22.19
C ALA A 365 -6.07 1.28 -22.01
N ARG A 366 -6.65 1.81 -23.09
CA ARG A 366 -7.50 3.02 -23.04
C ARG A 366 -8.73 2.83 -22.18
N GLU A 367 -9.44 1.72 -22.34
CA GLU A 367 -10.64 1.40 -21.55
C GLU A 367 -10.32 1.25 -20.08
N ARG A 368 -9.28 0.51 -19.76
CA ARG A 368 -8.77 0.31 -18.38
C ARG A 368 -8.36 1.61 -17.70
N VAL A 369 -7.72 2.52 -18.42
CA VAL A 369 -7.41 3.87 -17.93
C VAL A 369 -8.69 4.62 -17.57
N ILE A 370 -9.71 4.60 -18.42
CA ILE A 370 -10.99 5.27 -18.16
C ILE A 370 -11.68 4.67 -16.93
N GLN A 371 -11.74 3.36 -16.83
CA GLN A 371 -12.35 2.65 -15.67
C GLN A 371 -11.64 2.99 -14.37
N GLY A 372 -10.29 2.93 -14.34
CA GLY A 372 -9.51 3.27 -13.18
C GLY A 372 -9.66 4.75 -12.76
N CYS A 373 -9.70 5.68 -13.72
CA CYS A 373 -9.98 7.09 -13.46
C CYS A 373 -11.38 7.33 -12.88
N ASN A 374 -12.39 6.61 -13.36
CA ASN A 374 -13.75 6.69 -12.82
C ASN A 374 -13.82 6.18 -11.37
N PHE A 375 -13.16 5.06 -11.09
CA PHE A 375 -13.05 4.57 -9.71
C PHE A 375 -12.38 5.57 -8.77
N LEU A 376 -11.27 6.19 -9.19
CA LEU A 376 -10.59 7.21 -8.37
C LEU A 376 -11.48 8.45 -8.13
N LYS A 377 -12.34 8.83 -9.08
CA LYS A 377 -13.34 9.89 -8.88
C LYS A 377 -14.40 9.49 -7.85
N GLU A 378 -14.87 8.26 -7.88
CA GLU A 378 -15.82 7.73 -6.90
C GLU A 378 -15.16 7.68 -5.50
N MET A 379 -13.94 7.16 -5.42
CA MET A 379 -13.17 7.07 -4.17
C MET A 379 -12.92 8.42 -3.49
N LYS A 380 -12.83 9.50 -4.27
CA LYS A 380 -12.64 10.87 -3.75
C LYS A 380 -13.74 11.29 -2.76
N THR A 381 -14.95 10.75 -2.86
CA THR A 381 -16.07 11.07 -1.96
C THR A 381 -15.80 10.59 -0.53
N GLN A 382 -15.18 9.42 -0.36
CA GLN A 382 -14.81 8.86 0.94
C GLN A 382 -13.41 9.31 1.37
N TRP A 383 -12.49 9.42 0.41
CA TRP A 383 -11.08 9.67 0.64
C TRP A 383 -10.60 10.91 -0.12
N PRO A 384 -10.69 12.13 0.49
CA PRO A 384 -10.32 13.37 -0.17
C PRO A 384 -8.91 13.40 -0.79
N MET A 385 -7.96 12.61 -0.27
CA MET A 385 -6.62 12.48 -0.86
C MET A 385 -6.65 12.00 -2.32
N ALA A 386 -7.65 11.23 -2.72
CA ALA A 386 -7.81 10.76 -4.11
C ALA A 386 -8.05 11.92 -5.08
N ALA A 387 -8.45 13.10 -4.62
CA ALA A 387 -8.60 14.28 -5.47
C ALA A 387 -7.28 14.68 -6.16
N THR A 388 -6.16 14.52 -5.47
CA THR A 388 -4.83 14.80 -6.05
C THR A 388 -4.47 13.80 -7.14
N TRP A 389 -4.82 12.54 -6.95
CA TRP A 389 -4.62 11.48 -7.94
C TRP A 389 -5.48 11.69 -9.18
N VAL A 390 -6.76 12.03 -8.96
CA VAL A 390 -7.69 12.35 -10.06
C VAL A 390 -7.17 13.53 -10.87
N SER A 391 -6.78 14.64 -10.20
CA SER A 391 -6.28 15.83 -10.90
C SER A 391 -5.02 15.53 -11.72
N ALA A 392 -4.06 14.81 -11.13
CA ALA A 392 -2.83 14.44 -11.83
C ALA A 392 -3.10 13.54 -13.05
N ARG A 393 -4.00 12.55 -12.94
CA ARG A 393 -4.30 11.63 -14.05
C ARG A 393 -5.25 12.25 -15.07
N TYR A 394 -6.23 13.04 -14.62
CA TYR A 394 -7.16 13.69 -15.54
C TYR A 394 -6.46 14.66 -16.47
N GLN A 395 -5.52 15.46 -15.99
CA GLN A 395 -4.69 16.32 -16.83
C GLN A 395 -3.91 15.50 -17.85
N THR A 396 -3.26 14.42 -17.41
CA THR A 396 -2.51 13.53 -18.30
C THR A 396 -3.41 12.83 -19.30
N CYS A 397 -4.54 12.27 -18.88
CA CYS A 397 -5.51 11.59 -19.76
C CYS A 397 -6.13 12.58 -20.77
N ARG A 398 -6.49 13.79 -20.33
CA ARG A 398 -7.04 14.82 -21.24
C ARG A 398 -6.05 15.17 -22.34
N ILE A 399 -4.80 15.37 -22.00
CA ILE A 399 -3.74 15.61 -22.97
C ILE A 399 -3.61 14.40 -23.90
N SER A 400 -3.55 13.17 -23.37
CA SER A 400 -3.38 11.95 -24.15
C SER A 400 -4.57 11.62 -25.05
N LEU A 401 -5.80 11.87 -24.58
CA LEU A 401 -7.03 11.53 -25.32
C LEU A 401 -7.46 12.61 -26.32
N THR A 402 -6.99 13.85 -26.15
CA THR A 402 -7.33 14.98 -27.04
C THR A 402 -6.27 15.26 -28.11
N VAL A 403 -5.03 14.84 -27.87
CA VAL A 403 -3.92 15.02 -28.81
C VAL A 403 -3.75 13.75 -29.63
N THR A 404 -4.49 13.64 -30.73
CA THR A 404 -4.23 12.64 -31.75
C THR A 404 -2.83 12.88 -32.32
N VAL A 405 -1.89 11.98 -32.02
CA VAL A 405 -0.65 11.60 -32.75
C VAL A 405 0.33 12.70 -33.23
N ARG A 406 0.09 13.99 -33.11
CA ARG A 406 0.95 15.01 -33.80
C ARG A 406 1.78 15.94 -32.90
N ASN A 407 1.74 15.81 -31.55
CA ASN A 407 2.51 16.74 -30.72
C ASN A 407 3.18 16.08 -29.51
N HIS A 408 4.30 15.37 -29.77
CA HIS A 408 5.13 14.74 -28.73
C HIS A 408 5.67 15.72 -27.68
N GLN A 409 5.79 17.01 -27.98
CA GLN A 409 6.31 18.02 -27.05
C GLN A 409 5.39 18.33 -25.86
N ALA A 410 4.06 18.28 -26.03
CA ALA A 410 3.11 18.50 -24.94
C ALA A 410 3.12 17.33 -23.93
N TYR A 411 3.46 16.12 -24.36
CA TYR A 411 3.58 14.94 -23.52
C TYR A 411 4.82 14.94 -22.63
N ALA A 412 5.93 15.42 -23.15
CA ALA A 412 7.21 15.43 -22.46
C ALA A 412 7.19 16.27 -21.18
N SER A 413 6.36 17.32 -21.09
CA SER A 413 6.24 18.16 -19.89
C SER A 413 5.42 17.55 -18.76
N VAL A 414 4.49 16.63 -19.08
CA VAL A 414 3.54 16.05 -18.10
C VAL A 414 3.97 14.64 -17.63
N LEU A 415 4.65 13.90 -18.49
CA LEU A 415 5.08 12.53 -18.21
C LEU A 415 6.07 12.40 -17.03
N PRO A 416 7.05 13.31 -16.82
CA PRO A 416 7.89 13.29 -15.63
C PRO A 416 7.10 13.40 -14.32
N LEU A 417 5.96 14.10 -14.34
CA LEU A 417 5.04 14.18 -13.19
C LEU A 417 4.29 12.87 -12.96
N VAL A 418 4.04 12.10 -14.02
CA VAL A 418 3.28 10.83 -13.99
C VAL A 418 4.16 9.66 -13.55
N LEU A 419 5.34 9.55 -14.13
CA LEU A 419 6.29 8.46 -13.82
C LEU A 419 7.16 8.78 -12.61
N ARG A 420 7.53 10.06 -12.44
CA ARG A 420 8.21 10.59 -11.27
C ARG A 420 7.25 11.02 -10.17
N SER A 421 6.00 10.57 -10.13
CA SER A 421 5.19 10.78 -8.93
C SER A 421 5.87 10.04 -7.77
N ARG A 422 7.07 10.56 -7.46
CA ARG A 422 7.71 10.43 -6.16
C ARG A 422 6.59 10.72 -5.17
N TRP A 423 6.59 10.12 -4.06
CA TRP A 423 5.82 10.45 -2.88
C TRP A 423 5.70 11.97 -2.57
N THR A 424 6.14 12.84 -3.49
CA THR A 424 6.07 14.30 -3.44
C THR A 424 4.66 14.87 -3.51
N CYS A 425 3.62 14.11 -3.83
CA CYS A 425 2.23 14.56 -3.67
C CYS A 425 1.91 15.03 -2.23
N PHE A 426 2.73 14.65 -1.25
CA PHE A 426 2.59 15.08 0.13
C PHE A 426 3.25 16.43 0.46
N HIS A 427 4.07 17.02 -0.43
CA HIS A 427 4.90 18.19 -0.11
C HIS A 427 4.52 19.53 -0.77
N ARG A 428 3.67 19.57 -1.82
CA ARG A 428 3.50 20.81 -2.63
C ARG A 428 2.48 21.83 -2.16
N ARG A 429 1.85 21.74 -0.99
CA ARG A 429 0.95 22.81 -0.48
C ARG A 429 1.47 23.64 0.69
N ALA A 430 2.77 23.84 0.82
CA ALA A 430 3.32 24.60 1.94
C ALA A 430 4.22 25.78 1.54
N GLN A 431 4.22 26.22 0.28
CA GLN A 431 5.05 27.38 -0.15
C GLN A 431 4.28 28.52 -0.81
N SER A 432 2.95 28.56 -0.71
CA SER A 432 2.18 29.71 -1.18
C SER A 432 1.13 30.11 -0.14
N SER A 433 1.57 30.66 0.96
CA SER A 433 0.82 31.65 1.72
C SER A 433 1.72 32.87 1.81
N PRO A 434 1.34 34.03 1.25
CA PRO A 434 2.10 35.25 1.51
C PRO A 434 1.95 35.60 2.98
N ALA A 435 3.06 35.91 3.61
CA ALA A 435 3.07 36.55 4.91
C ALA A 435 2.31 37.87 4.76
N SER A 436 1.16 38.00 5.39
CA SER A 436 0.60 39.30 5.71
C SER A 436 1.44 39.83 6.87
N HIS A 437 2.25 40.84 6.56
CA HIS A 437 2.70 41.78 7.54
C HIS A 437 1.49 42.57 8.04
N ASP A 438 1.18 42.45 9.34
CA ASP A 438 0.83 43.55 10.24
C ASP A 438 1.02 43.03 11.67
#